data_68b6a4c6a829f086d87c71930be3c270
#
_entry.id   68b6a4c6a829f086d87c71930be3c270
#
_cell.length_a   1.000
_cell.length_b   1.000
_cell.length_c   1.000
_cell.angle_alpha   90.00
_cell.angle_beta   90.00
_cell.angle_gamma   90.00
#
_symmetry.space_group_name_H-M   'P 1'
#
loop_
_entity.id
_entity.type
_entity.pdbx_description
1 polymer ?
#
loop_
_entity_poly.entity_id
_entity_poly.type
_entity_poly.pdbx_seq_one_letter_code
_entity_poly.pdbx_strand_id
1 'polypeptide(L)'
;GVTNKILAKGARRICTAYEGMERFFPAAKIVLTGNPLRGRFSKEGADRAEALEYYGLTPDLPVILVVGGSLGTRSLNEMMKAWIVGTDGKAPVQVIWQTGKYYEREMQAFLAAHPAAHVWQGAFIDRMDYAYAAADLVVSRSGAGTVSELCLVAKPVLFVPSPNVAEDHQTK
;
A
#
# COMPACT_ATOMS: atom_id res chain seq x y z
N GLY A 1 -11.65 4.27 -18.72
CA GLY A 1 -12.34 3.14 -19.32
C GLY A 1 -13.67 3.52 -19.97
N VAL A 2 -14.30 2.60 -20.70
CA VAL A 2 -15.54 2.82 -21.46
C VAL A 2 -16.69 3.33 -20.57
N THR A 3 -16.86 2.73 -19.39
CA THR A 3 -17.90 3.12 -18.42
C THR A 3 -17.82 4.61 -18.06
N ASN A 4 -16.62 5.12 -17.78
CA ASN A 4 -16.44 6.53 -17.43
C ASN A 4 -16.79 7.46 -18.60
N LYS A 5 -16.51 7.06 -19.85
CA LYS A 5 -16.87 7.83 -21.04
C LYS A 5 -18.41 7.89 -21.25
N ILE A 6 -19.11 6.80 -20.93
CA ILE A 6 -20.57 6.77 -21.00
C ILE A 6 -21.17 7.70 -19.92
N LEU A 7 -20.73 7.56 -18.68
CA LEU A 7 -21.22 8.37 -17.55
C LEU A 7 -20.90 9.87 -17.72
N ALA A 8 -19.79 10.22 -18.35
CA ALA A 8 -19.38 11.60 -18.60
C ALA A 8 -20.40 12.39 -19.44
N LYS A 9 -21.20 11.73 -20.28
CA LYS A 9 -22.24 12.39 -21.09
C LYS A 9 -23.30 13.06 -20.22
N GLY A 10 -23.76 12.38 -19.16
CA GLY A 10 -24.78 12.87 -18.24
C GLY A 10 -24.24 13.64 -17.03
N ALA A 11 -22.93 13.62 -16.77
CA ALA A 11 -22.34 14.27 -15.61
C ALA A 11 -22.38 15.81 -15.73
N ARG A 12 -22.68 16.49 -14.63
CA ARG A 12 -22.57 17.97 -14.53
C ARG A 12 -21.12 18.41 -14.35
N ARG A 13 -20.34 17.65 -13.57
CA ARG A 13 -18.92 17.83 -13.33
C ARG A 13 -18.23 16.48 -13.35
N ILE A 14 -16.96 16.47 -13.73
CA ILE A 14 -16.11 15.29 -13.81
C ILE A 14 -14.85 15.59 -12.99
N CYS A 15 -14.80 15.04 -11.76
CA CYS A 15 -13.64 15.16 -10.91
C CYS A 15 -12.51 14.27 -11.45
N THR A 16 -11.34 14.84 -11.65
CA THR A 16 -10.17 14.12 -12.16
C THR A 16 -9.00 14.17 -11.18
N ALA A 17 -8.25 13.08 -11.13
CA ALA A 17 -7.06 12.99 -10.28
C ALA A 17 -5.82 13.63 -10.90
N TYR A 18 -5.78 13.70 -12.22
CA TYR A 18 -4.61 14.14 -12.99
C TYR A 18 -5.00 15.16 -14.04
N GLU A 19 -4.04 15.97 -14.48
CA GLU A 19 -4.15 16.87 -15.62
C GLU A 19 -4.21 16.11 -16.95
N GLY A 20 -4.48 16.80 -18.06
CA GLY A 20 -4.51 16.20 -19.39
C GLY A 20 -5.70 15.29 -19.67
N MET A 21 -6.76 15.37 -18.85
CA MET A 21 -7.95 14.53 -18.99
C MET A 21 -8.96 15.05 -20.03
N GLU A 22 -8.75 16.23 -20.57
CA GLU A 22 -9.52 16.83 -21.67
C GLU A 22 -9.47 16.00 -22.96
N ARG A 23 -8.43 15.17 -23.14
CA ARG A 23 -8.37 14.17 -24.22
C ARG A 23 -9.41 13.06 -24.12
N PHE A 24 -10.05 12.90 -22.95
CA PHE A 24 -11.04 11.85 -22.70
C PHE A 24 -12.44 12.40 -22.35
N PHE A 25 -12.52 13.64 -21.85
CA PHE A 25 -13.73 14.26 -21.32
C PHE A 25 -13.86 15.72 -21.77
N PRO A 26 -15.09 16.26 -21.86
CA PRO A 26 -15.30 17.68 -22.19
C PRO A 26 -14.61 18.58 -21.16
N ALA A 27 -13.71 19.44 -21.59
CA ALA A 27 -12.91 20.33 -20.74
C ALA A 27 -13.78 21.18 -19.80
N ALA A 28 -14.92 21.71 -20.29
CA ALA A 28 -15.86 22.51 -19.49
C ALA A 28 -16.49 21.79 -18.31
N LYS A 29 -16.46 20.45 -18.26
CA LYS A 29 -16.98 19.63 -17.17
C LYS A 29 -15.91 19.18 -16.20
N ILE A 30 -14.63 19.28 -16.55
CA ILE A 30 -13.52 18.78 -15.74
C ILE A 30 -13.27 19.70 -14.53
N VAL A 31 -13.05 19.08 -13.38
CA VAL A 31 -12.54 19.71 -12.16
C VAL A 31 -11.38 18.87 -11.66
N LEU A 32 -10.19 19.44 -11.63
CA LEU A 32 -9.01 18.78 -11.06
C LEU A 32 -9.13 18.76 -9.53
N THR A 33 -9.38 17.62 -8.94
CA THR A 33 -9.58 17.44 -7.50
C THR A 33 -8.46 16.63 -6.82
N GLY A 34 -7.61 15.98 -7.60
CA GLY A 34 -6.72 14.95 -7.08
C GLY A 34 -7.47 13.64 -6.75
N ASN A 35 -6.74 12.63 -6.31
CA ASN A 35 -7.33 11.40 -5.77
C ASN A 35 -7.90 11.68 -4.36
N PRO A 36 -9.09 11.15 -4.04
CA PRO A 36 -9.61 11.23 -2.69
C PRO A 36 -8.77 10.34 -1.76
N LEU A 37 -8.03 10.96 -0.87
CA LEU A 37 -7.24 10.29 0.15
C LEU A 37 -8.01 10.24 1.47
N ARG A 38 -7.73 9.23 2.30
CA ARG A 38 -8.30 9.15 3.64
C ARG A 38 -7.76 10.31 4.47
N GLY A 39 -8.64 11.06 5.15
CA GLY A 39 -8.29 12.27 5.90
C GLY A 39 -7.38 12.08 7.12
N ARG A 40 -6.85 10.87 7.33
CA ARG A 40 -5.89 10.56 8.40
C ARG A 40 -4.42 10.72 7.97
N PHE A 41 -4.16 10.95 6.69
CA PHE A 41 -2.81 11.18 6.20
C PHE A 41 -2.53 12.67 6.19
N SER A 42 -1.61 13.12 7.02
CA SER A 42 -1.06 14.47 6.98
C SER A 42 0.42 14.40 6.60
N LYS A 43 0.97 15.52 6.18
CA LYS A 43 2.39 15.63 5.85
C LYS A 43 3.27 15.51 7.10
N GLU A 44 2.73 15.92 8.25
CA GLU A 44 3.39 15.81 9.56
C GLU A 44 3.43 14.35 10.05
N GLY A 45 2.50 13.50 9.54
CA GLY A 45 2.42 12.09 9.90
C GLY A 45 1.95 11.86 11.35
N ALA A 46 1.94 10.59 11.74
CA ALA A 46 1.80 10.15 13.12
C ALA A 46 3.18 10.12 13.79
N ASP A 47 3.22 10.13 15.12
CA ASP A 47 4.46 9.98 15.87
C ASP A 47 5.09 8.61 15.63
N ARG A 48 6.40 8.59 15.31
CA ARG A 48 7.12 7.35 14.99
C ARG A 48 7.29 6.44 16.22
N ALA A 49 7.52 7.01 17.41
CA ALA A 49 7.73 6.21 18.62
C ALA A 49 6.42 5.51 19.02
N GLU A 50 5.29 6.22 18.98
CA GLU A 50 3.97 5.63 19.20
C GLU A 50 3.64 4.56 18.16
N ALA A 51 4.02 4.79 16.90
CA ALA A 51 3.79 3.83 15.83
C ALA A 51 4.62 2.54 16.00
N LEU A 52 5.87 2.65 16.41
CA LEU A 52 6.72 1.50 16.71
C LEU A 52 6.17 0.71 17.90
N GLU A 53 5.78 1.38 18.98
CA GLU A 53 5.16 0.76 20.15
C GLU A 53 3.88 0.00 19.77
N TYR A 54 3.02 0.61 18.96
CA TYR A 54 1.77 0.00 18.49
C TYR A 54 1.99 -1.33 17.76
N TYR A 55 3.07 -1.44 16.97
CA TYR A 55 3.42 -2.67 16.25
C TYR A 55 4.36 -3.59 17.04
N GLY A 56 4.76 -3.23 18.25
CA GLY A 56 5.73 -4.00 19.04
C GLY A 56 7.13 -4.03 18.42
N LEU A 57 7.52 -2.96 17.75
CA LEU A 57 8.80 -2.80 17.06
C LEU A 57 9.75 -1.92 17.88
N THR A 58 11.06 -2.03 17.58
CA THR A 58 12.10 -1.25 18.26
C THR A 58 12.64 -0.13 17.38
N PRO A 59 13.21 0.95 17.96
CA PRO A 59 13.81 2.03 17.18
C PRO A 59 15.17 1.68 16.54
N ASP A 60 15.79 0.57 16.95
CA ASP A 60 17.17 0.23 16.61
C ASP A 60 17.34 -0.38 15.22
N LEU A 61 16.25 -0.89 14.64
CA LEU A 61 16.26 -1.55 13.34
C LEU A 61 15.35 -0.82 12.33
N PRO A 62 15.74 -0.77 11.07
CA PRO A 62 14.87 -0.22 10.01
C PRO A 62 13.61 -1.05 9.85
N VAL A 63 12.52 -0.39 9.48
CA VAL A 63 11.20 -1.00 9.29
C VAL A 63 10.81 -1.00 7.81
N ILE A 64 10.46 -2.16 7.30
CA ILE A 64 9.90 -2.33 5.95
C ILE A 64 8.39 -2.59 6.07
N LEU A 65 7.60 -1.76 5.42
CA LEU A 65 6.16 -1.97 5.30
C LEU A 65 5.85 -2.70 3.99
N VAL A 66 5.23 -3.87 4.07
CA VAL A 66 4.83 -4.67 2.89
C VAL A 66 3.31 -4.71 2.80
N VAL A 67 2.74 -4.12 1.73
CA VAL A 67 1.30 -4.01 1.52
C VAL A 67 0.87 -4.50 0.15
N GLY A 68 -0.04 -5.47 0.13
CA GLY A 68 -0.60 -6.07 -1.09
C GLY A 68 -2.04 -5.63 -1.41
N GLY A 69 -2.57 -4.65 -0.66
CA GLY A 69 -3.99 -4.26 -0.71
C GLY A 69 -4.89 -5.12 0.18
N SER A 70 -6.16 -4.74 0.34
CA SER A 70 -7.10 -5.33 1.33
C SER A 70 -7.38 -6.81 1.13
N LEU A 71 -7.33 -7.30 -0.10
CA LEU A 71 -7.54 -8.72 -0.41
C LEU A 71 -6.25 -9.53 -0.31
N GLY A 72 -5.11 -8.85 -0.30
CA GLY A 72 -3.78 -9.43 -0.33
C GLY A 72 -3.28 -9.71 -1.75
N THR A 73 -2.01 -10.01 -1.83
CA THR A 73 -1.33 -10.29 -3.09
C THR A 73 -0.43 -11.51 -2.94
N ARG A 74 -0.73 -12.56 -3.69
CA ARG A 74 0.00 -13.83 -3.63
C ARG A 74 1.52 -13.64 -3.82
N SER A 75 1.93 -12.89 -4.84
CA SER A 75 3.36 -12.70 -5.13
C SER A 75 4.12 -11.99 -4.01
N LEU A 76 3.51 -11.01 -3.32
CA LEU A 76 4.14 -10.37 -2.16
C LEU A 76 4.18 -11.31 -0.96
N ASN A 77 3.15 -12.11 -0.74
CA ASN A 77 3.15 -13.10 0.33
C ASN A 77 4.20 -14.20 0.10
N GLU A 78 4.31 -14.73 -1.12
CA GLU A 78 5.36 -15.71 -1.46
C GLU A 78 6.78 -15.10 -1.34
N MET A 79 6.96 -13.87 -1.75
CA MET A 79 8.22 -13.14 -1.55
C MET A 79 8.58 -13.07 -0.05
N MET A 80 7.61 -12.71 0.80
CA MET A 80 7.84 -12.64 2.25
C MET A 80 8.17 -14.01 2.86
N LYS A 81 7.46 -15.06 2.44
CA LYS A 81 7.77 -16.44 2.87
C LYS A 81 9.19 -16.83 2.50
N ALA A 82 9.58 -16.60 1.25
CA ALA A 82 10.93 -16.90 0.77
C ALA A 82 12.01 -16.09 1.52
N TRP A 83 11.73 -14.82 1.81
CA TRP A 83 12.64 -13.97 2.57
C TRP A 83 12.81 -14.45 4.02
N ILE A 84 11.73 -14.79 4.72
CA ILE A 84 11.77 -15.30 6.10
C ILE A 84 12.58 -16.60 6.16
N VAL A 85 12.33 -17.54 5.25
CA VAL A 85 13.09 -18.81 5.18
C VAL A 85 14.56 -18.53 4.86
N GLY A 86 14.84 -17.68 3.86
CA GLY A 86 16.20 -17.37 3.43
C GLY A 86 17.05 -16.65 4.49
N THR A 87 16.43 -15.95 5.44
CA THR A 87 17.09 -15.23 6.53
C THR A 87 17.00 -15.97 7.86
N ASP A 88 16.40 -17.15 7.90
CA ASP A 88 16.12 -17.89 9.15
C ASP A 88 15.38 -17.01 10.19
N GLY A 89 14.54 -16.07 9.71
CA GLY A 89 13.82 -15.10 10.55
C GLY A 89 14.70 -14.08 11.30
N LYS A 90 15.99 -13.98 10.94
CA LYS A 90 17.02 -13.18 11.68
C LYS A 90 17.56 -11.99 10.89
N ALA A 91 16.83 -11.50 9.89
CA ALA A 91 17.26 -10.33 9.15
C ALA A 91 17.41 -9.09 10.07
N PRO A 92 18.38 -8.20 9.80
CA PRO A 92 18.61 -6.99 10.60
C PRO A 92 17.61 -5.87 10.21
N VAL A 93 16.37 -6.24 10.01
CA VAL A 93 15.24 -5.33 9.70
C VAL A 93 13.97 -5.85 10.35
N GLN A 94 13.04 -4.95 10.59
CA GLN A 94 11.70 -5.26 11.08
C GLN A 94 10.69 -5.13 9.93
N VAL A 95 9.59 -5.87 9.99
CA VAL A 95 8.59 -5.85 8.93
C VAL A 95 7.19 -5.69 9.48
N ILE A 96 6.44 -4.77 8.92
CA ILE A 96 4.98 -4.71 9.04
C ILE A 96 4.42 -5.33 7.76
N TRP A 97 3.77 -6.50 7.86
CA TRP A 97 3.30 -7.25 6.71
C TRP A 97 1.79 -7.41 6.68
N GLN A 98 1.14 -6.75 5.70
CA GLN A 98 -0.27 -6.95 5.41
C GLN A 98 -0.44 -8.10 4.43
N THR A 99 -0.98 -9.21 4.90
CA THR A 99 -1.17 -10.44 4.12
C THR A 99 -2.42 -10.41 3.25
N GLY A 100 -3.44 -9.64 3.65
CA GLY A 100 -4.76 -9.62 3.05
C GLY A 100 -5.68 -10.74 3.55
N LYS A 101 -6.98 -10.50 3.49
CA LYS A 101 -8.00 -11.39 4.07
C LYS A 101 -7.98 -12.82 3.52
N TYR A 102 -7.66 -13.00 2.24
CA TYR A 102 -7.65 -14.33 1.62
C TYR A 102 -6.49 -15.22 2.08
N TYR A 103 -5.39 -14.61 2.51
CA TYR A 103 -4.15 -15.33 2.83
C TYR A 103 -3.86 -15.38 4.33
N GLU A 104 -4.68 -14.75 5.15
CA GLU A 104 -4.43 -14.59 6.59
C GLU A 104 -4.11 -15.90 7.28
N ARG A 105 -4.99 -16.90 7.15
CA ARG A 105 -4.83 -18.21 7.80
C ARG A 105 -3.57 -18.95 7.32
N GLU A 106 -3.30 -18.90 6.02
CA GLU A 106 -2.11 -19.52 5.45
C GLU A 106 -0.83 -18.86 5.99
N MET A 107 -0.80 -17.54 6.06
CA MET A 107 0.38 -16.79 6.53
C MET A 107 0.57 -16.93 8.05
N GLN A 108 -0.50 -16.99 8.82
CA GLN A 108 -0.42 -17.32 10.26
C GLN A 108 0.16 -18.72 10.50
N ALA A 109 -0.32 -19.71 9.76
CA ALA A 109 0.22 -21.09 9.85
C ALA A 109 1.69 -21.14 9.43
N PHE A 110 2.07 -20.39 8.39
CA PHE A 110 3.45 -20.28 7.95
C PHE A 110 4.36 -19.69 9.03
N LEU A 111 3.96 -18.57 9.67
CA LEU A 111 4.75 -17.93 10.74
C LEU A 111 4.82 -18.80 12.01
N ALA A 112 3.80 -19.59 12.29
CA ALA A 112 3.86 -20.57 13.39
C ALA A 112 4.92 -21.65 13.15
N ALA A 113 5.14 -22.05 11.88
CA ALA A 113 6.16 -23.01 11.47
C ALA A 113 7.56 -22.38 11.27
N HIS A 114 7.61 -21.09 10.97
CA HIS A 114 8.84 -20.32 10.70
C HIS A 114 8.84 -19.02 11.51
N PRO A 115 9.10 -19.09 12.84
CA PRO A 115 9.07 -17.92 13.71
C PRO A 115 10.03 -16.82 13.24
N ALA A 116 9.55 -15.58 13.17
CA ALA A 116 10.33 -14.40 12.81
C ALA A 116 10.04 -13.29 13.81
N ALA A 117 10.98 -13.05 14.73
CA ALA A 117 10.79 -12.20 15.91
C ALA A 117 10.45 -10.73 15.59
N HIS A 118 10.87 -10.25 14.42
CA HIS A 118 10.72 -8.85 14.00
C HIS A 118 9.69 -8.66 12.88
N VAL A 119 8.72 -9.57 12.77
CA VAL A 119 7.66 -9.51 11.76
C VAL A 119 6.30 -9.38 12.42
N TRP A 120 5.70 -8.20 12.33
CA TRP A 120 4.27 -8.02 12.59
C TRP A 120 3.47 -8.45 11.37
N GLN A 121 2.44 -9.26 11.54
CA GLN A 121 1.57 -9.74 10.48
C GLN A 121 0.11 -9.47 10.80
N GLY A 122 -0.64 -8.98 9.82
CA GLY A 122 -2.09 -8.82 9.91
C GLY A 122 -2.77 -8.92 8.55
N ALA A 123 -4.01 -9.39 8.53
CA ALA A 123 -4.82 -9.42 7.31
C ALA A 123 -5.07 -8.03 6.76
N PHE A 124 -5.23 -7.07 7.65
CA PHE A 124 -5.52 -5.67 7.35
C PHE A 124 -4.78 -4.75 8.32
N ILE A 125 -4.45 -3.55 7.86
CA ILE A 125 -3.82 -2.50 8.67
C ILE A 125 -4.85 -1.41 8.91
N ASP A 126 -5.39 -1.34 10.12
CA ASP A 126 -6.37 -0.31 10.51
C ASP A 126 -5.71 1.05 10.69
N ARG A 127 -4.51 1.07 11.28
CA ARG A 127 -3.70 2.27 11.53
C ARG A 127 -2.61 2.40 10.46
N MET A 128 -3.04 2.63 9.19
CA MET A 128 -2.10 2.84 8.10
C MET A 128 -1.24 4.11 8.31
N ASP A 129 -1.77 5.11 9.02
CA ASP A 129 -1.02 6.28 9.47
C ASP A 129 0.20 5.89 10.33
N TYR A 130 0.03 4.98 11.28
CA TYR A 130 1.11 4.42 12.09
C TYR A 130 2.05 3.54 11.26
N ALA A 131 1.52 2.72 10.36
CA ALA A 131 2.35 1.89 9.49
C ALA A 131 3.29 2.74 8.63
N TYR A 132 2.79 3.83 8.06
CA TYR A 132 3.63 4.78 7.32
C TYR A 132 4.61 5.53 8.23
N ALA A 133 4.20 5.95 9.44
CA ALA A 133 5.10 6.63 10.38
C ALA A 133 6.27 5.74 10.80
N ALA A 134 6.00 4.46 11.10
CA ALA A 134 7.03 3.49 11.47
C ALA A 134 7.97 3.13 10.32
N ALA A 135 7.47 3.07 9.07
CA ALA A 135 8.21 2.56 7.93
C ALA A 135 9.37 3.47 7.47
N ASP A 136 10.49 2.86 7.16
CA ASP A 136 11.63 3.49 6.46
C ASP A 136 11.57 3.21 4.95
N LEU A 137 11.02 2.06 4.55
CA LEU A 137 10.78 1.67 3.17
C LEU A 137 9.40 1.02 3.05
N VAL A 138 8.71 1.30 1.95
CA VAL A 138 7.45 0.64 1.61
C VAL A 138 7.62 -0.25 0.39
N VAL A 139 7.13 -1.49 0.46
CA VAL A 139 6.99 -2.39 -0.69
C VAL A 139 5.51 -2.55 -0.98
N SER A 140 5.07 -2.14 -2.15
CA SER A 140 3.63 -2.06 -2.44
C SER A 140 3.28 -2.29 -3.90
N ARG A 141 2.00 -2.59 -4.14
CA ARG A 141 1.40 -2.47 -5.48
C ARG A 141 1.30 -0.99 -5.89
N SER A 142 1.39 -0.71 -7.19
CA SER A 142 1.31 0.65 -7.76
C SER A 142 -0.13 1.05 -8.13
N GLY A 143 -1.10 0.78 -7.26
CA GLY A 143 -2.47 1.29 -7.43
C GLY A 143 -2.54 2.81 -7.24
N ALA A 144 -3.37 3.50 -8.03
CA ALA A 144 -3.43 4.97 -8.05
C ALA A 144 -3.65 5.62 -6.67
N GLY A 145 -4.51 5.03 -5.82
CA GLY A 145 -4.71 5.51 -4.44
C GLY A 145 -3.45 5.39 -3.60
N THR A 146 -2.79 4.22 -3.65
CA THR A 146 -1.55 3.97 -2.91
C THR A 146 -0.42 4.89 -3.35
N VAL A 147 -0.27 5.11 -4.66
CA VAL A 147 0.73 6.06 -5.18
C VAL A 147 0.49 7.46 -4.62
N SER A 148 -0.76 7.93 -4.64
CA SER A 148 -1.11 9.25 -4.11
C SER A 148 -0.89 9.36 -2.59
N GLU A 149 -1.21 8.32 -1.82
CA GLU A 149 -0.93 8.26 -0.38
C GLU A 149 0.58 8.33 -0.11
N LEU A 150 1.38 7.54 -0.85
CA LEU A 150 2.84 7.51 -0.70
C LEU A 150 3.51 8.83 -1.08
N CYS A 151 3.00 9.51 -2.12
CA CYS A 151 3.45 10.86 -2.44
C CYS A 151 3.17 11.85 -1.30
N LEU A 152 2.02 11.74 -0.64
CA LEU A 152 1.67 12.62 0.48
C LEU A 152 2.56 12.39 1.70
N VAL A 153 2.78 11.13 2.07
CA VAL A 153 3.61 10.78 3.25
C VAL A 153 5.11 10.79 2.96
N ALA A 154 5.52 11.02 1.71
CA ALA A 154 6.90 11.16 1.25
C ALA A 154 7.83 10.01 1.70
N LYS A 155 7.35 8.77 1.65
CA LYS A 155 8.14 7.58 2.02
C LYS A 155 8.83 6.97 0.79
N PRO A 156 10.07 6.48 0.93
CA PRO A 156 10.71 5.65 -0.08
C PRO A 156 9.84 4.43 -0.40
N VAL A 157 9.70 4.09 -1.67
CA VAL A 157 8.84 2.98 -2.09
C VAL A 157 9.48 2.14 -3.19
N LEU A 158 9.34 0.82 -3.04
CA LEU A 158 9.56 -0.16 -4.09
C LEU A 158 8.20 -0.62 -4.62
N PHE A 159 7.84 -0.19 -5.82
CA PHE A 159 6.62 -0.65 -6.46
C PHE A 159 6.80 -2.01 -7.12
N VAL A 160 5.84 -2.89 -6.85
CA VAL A 160 5.69 -4.19 -7.49
C VAL A 160 4.37 -4.19 -8.25
N PRO A 161 4.34 -3.77 -9.53
CA PRO A 161 3.12 -3.68 -10.31
C PRO A 161 2.41 -5.03 -10.41
N SER A 162 1.07 -5.01 -10.48
CA SER A 162 0.29 -6.22 -10.73
C SER A 162 0.31 -6.53 -12.22
N PRO A 163 0.69 -7.75 -12.64
CA PRO A 163 0.68 -8.13 -14.05
C PRO A 163 -0.74 -8.40 -14.59
N ASN A 164 -1.73 -8.56 -13.71
CA ASN A 164 -3.09 -8.98 -14.05
C ASN A 164 -4.11 -7.86 -13.81
N VAL A 165 -3.82 -6.65 -14.27
CA VAL A 165 -4.75 -5.51 -14.17
C VAL A 165 -5.22 -5.05 -15.55
N ALA A 166 -6.47 -4.58 -15.61
CA ALA A 166 -7.04 -4.07 -16.84
C ALA A 166 -6.18 -2.94 -17.41
N GLU A 167 -5.93 -2.99 -18.72
CA GLU A 167 -5.17 -1.97 -19.46
C GLU A 167 -3.73 -1.75 -18.94
N ASP A 168 -3.19 -2.68 -18.16
CA ASP A 168 -1.83 -2.62 -17.61
C ASP A 168 -1.53 -1.29 -16.85
N HIS A 169 -2.55 -0.78 -16.14
CA HIS A 169 -2.53 0.56 -15.55
C HIS A 169 -1.61 0.70 -14.33
N GLN A 170 -0.95 -0.37 -13.87
CA GLN A 170 0.02 -0.30 -12.78
C GLN A 170 1.48 -0.18 -13.28
N THR A 171 1.73 -0.46 -14.55
CA THR A 171 3.07 -0.35 -15.19
C THR A 171 3.21 0.87 -16.09
N LYS A 172 2.10 1.46 -16.50
CA LYS A 172 2.03 2.69 -17.29
C LYS A 172 1.77 3.90 -16.40
#